data_3caeb0db58bf9027b14341e8e9092c44
#
_entry.id   3caeb0db58bf9027b14341e8e9092c44
#
_cell.length_a   1.000
_cell.length_b   1.000
_cell.length_c   1.000
_cell.angle_alpha   90.00
_cell.angle_beta   90.00
_cell.angle_gamma   90.00
#
_symmetry.space_group_name_H-M   'P 1'
#
loop_
_entity.id
_entity.type
_entity.pdbx_description
1 polymer ?
#
loop_
_entity_poly.entity_id
_entity_poly.type
_entity_poly.pdbx_seq_one_letter_code
_entity_poly.pdbx_strand_id
1 'polypeptide(L)'
;TKIRLYADEMGKQLTADGSDFIVVVAEITDDNGNVKRLAKDNIRFTIEGEGRIIGDESILANPRTVEWGSAPVLIQATDKPGKITIHAQSAFSGVYAPTEASLTIESVPAELPKCYTDCPSESVHRTTETSISSISTQMTEEERQRTLEEVNRQQMDFGIQ
;
A
#
# COMPACT_ATOMS: atom_id res chain seq x y z
N THR A 1 11.97 -30.82 -3.89
CA THR A 1 11.63 -29.61 -3.09
C THR A 1 10.72 -28.74 -3.91
N LYS A 2 9.61 -28.30 -3.33
CA LYS A 2 8.57 -27.51 -3.98
C LYS A 2 8.19 -26.34 -3.10
N ILE A 3 7.73 -25.26 -3.71
CA ILE A 3 7.04 -24.18 -3.01
C ILE A 3 5.55 -24.51 -3.00
N ARG A 4 4.91 -24.38 -1.84
CA ARG A 4 3.45 -24.44 -1.70
C ARG A 4 2.95 -23.08 -1.26
N LEU A 5 1.97 -22.53 -1.98
CA LEU A 5 1.31 -21.27 -1.64
C LEU A 5 -0.07 -21.53 -1.07
N TYR A 6 -0.43 -20.81 -0.01
CA TYR A 6 -1.78 -20.73 0.48
C TYR A 6 -2.10 -19.34 1.04
N ALA A 7 -3.36 -18.95 0.96
CA ALA A 7 -3.84 -17.74 1.56
C ALA A 7 -4.36 -18.02 2.97
N ASP A 8 -3.95 -17.19 3.93
CA ASP A 8 -4.52 -17.21 5.27
C ASP A 8 -5.73 -16.26 5.29
N GLU A 9 -6.89 -16.80 4.95
CA GLU A 9 -8.11 -16.03 4.82
C GLU A 9 -8.74 -15.67 6.17
N MET A 10 -8.36 -16.32 7.25
CA MET A 10 -8.94 -16.14 8.59
C MET A 10 -10.48 -16.14 8.57
N GLY A 11 -11.08 -16.89 7.63
CA GLY A 11 -12.53 -16.96 7.42
C GLY A 11 -13.14 -15.73 6.76
N LYS A 12 -12.34 -14.80 6.24
CA LYS A 12 -12.80 -13.58 5.58
C LYS A 12 -12.31 -13.53 4.13
N GLN A 13 -13.22 -13.19 3.23
CA GLN A 13 -12.89 -12.95 1.83
C GLN A 13 -12.31 -11.56 1.63
N LEU A 14 -11.32 -11.44 0.73
CA LEU A 14 -10.67 -10.17 0.42
C LEU A 14 -11.66 -9.20 -0.26
N THR A 15 -11.75 -7.99 0.26
CA THR A 15 -12.66 -6.95 -0.23
C THR A 15 -11.91 -5.91 -1.06
N ALA A 16 -12.43 -5.59 -2.24
CA ALA A 16 -11.83 -4.62 -3.14
C ALA A 16 -12.19 -3.17 -2.73
N ASP A 17 -11.66 -2.71 -1.62
CA ASP A 17 -11.85 -1.36 -1.09
C ASP A 17 -10.58 -0.48 -1.16
N GLY A 18 -9.52 -1.01 -1.75
CA GLY A 18 -8.22 -0.33 -1.87
C GLY A 18 -7.35 -0.40 -0.62
N SER A 19 -7.84 -0.97 0.48
CA SER A 19 -7.11 -1.04 1.75
C SER A 19 -7.09 -2.43 2.39
N ASP A 20 -8.05 -3.29 2.07
CA ASP A 20 -8.11 -4.64 2.62
C ASP A 20 -6.93 -5.49 2.14
N PHE A 21 -6.40 -6.33 2.99
CA PHE A 21 -5.24 -7.16 2.69
C PHE A 21 -5.43 -8.59 3.18
N ILE A 22 -4.66 -9.48 2.59
CA ILE A 22 -4.59 -10.89 2.94
C ILE A 22 -3.12 -11.31 3.06
N VAL A 23 -2.84 -12.26 3.92
CA VAL A 23 -1.52 -12.88 4.03
C VAL A 23 -1.47 -14.11 3.16
N VAL A 24 -0.52 -14.17 2.24
CA VAL A 24 -0.19 -15.37 1.47
C VAL A 24 1.12 -15.94 2.01
N VAL A 25 1.14 -17.22 2.29
CA VAL A 25 2.30 -17.90 2.84
C VAL A 25 2.87 -18.86 1.81
N ALA A 26 4.19 -18.75 1.58
CA ALA A 26 4.96 -19.73 0.83
C ALA A 26 5.66 -20.69 1.79
N GLU A 27 5.46 -21.97 1.61
CA GLU A 27 6.15 -23.01 2.36
C GLU A 27 7.05 -23.84 1.46
N ILE A 28 8.22 -24.15 1.94
CA ILE A 28 9.14 -25.08 1.27
C ILE A 28 8.83 -26.49 1.72
N THR A 29 8.41 -27.35 0.79
CA THR A 29 8.02 -28.73 1.08
C THR A 29 8.90 -29.74 0.37
N ASP A 30 8.94 -30.95 0.92
CA ASP A 30 9.46 -32.13 0.23
C ASP A 30 8.42 -32.70 -0.74
N ASP A 31 8.77 -33.79 -1.42
CA ASP A 31 7.87 -34.47 -2.36
C ASP A 31 6.66 -35.13 -1.69
N ASN A 32 6.71 -35.35 -0.38
CA ASN A 32 5.62 -35.90 0.42
C ASN A 32 4.72 -34.78 1.01
N GLY A 33 5.05 -33.50 0.76
CA GLY A 33 4.30 -32.36 1.28
C GLY A 33 4.67 -31.91 2.70
N ASN A 34 5.73 -32.48 3.30
CA ASN A 34 6.17 -32.05 4.61
C ASN A 34 6.99 -30.77 4.51
N VAL A 35 6.75 -29.84 5.43
CA VAL A 35 7.47 -28.57 5.46
C VAL A 35 8.93 -28.77 5.88
N LYS A 36 9.84 -28.27 5.08
CA LYS A 36 11.27 -28.30 5.37
C LYS A 36 11.67 -27.17 6.30
N ARG A 37 11.58 -27.38 7.59
CA ARG A 37 11.77 -26.33 8.62
C ARG A 37 13.20 -25.78 8.68
N LEU A 38 14.17 -26.47 8.16
CA LEU A 38 15.58 -26.03 8.10
C LEU A 38 15.97 -25.40 6.76
N ALA A 39 15.02 -25.24 5.82
CA ALA A 39 15.25 -24.55 4.57
C ALA A 39 15.63 -23.08 4.82
N LYS A 40 16.55 -22.57 4.00
CA LYS A 40 17.01 -21.16 4.04
C LYS A 40 16.91 -20.52 2.65
N ASP A 41 15.97 -20.99 1.86
CA ASP A 41 15.72 -20.43 0.55
C ASP A 41 15.25 -18.98 0.65
N ASN A 42 15.58 -18.19 -0.34
CA ASN A 42 15.09 -16.81 -0.45
C ASN A 42 14.02 -16.80 -1.54
N ILE A 43 12.81 -16.42 -1.17
CA ILE A 43 11.64 -16.46 -2.05
C ILE A 43 11.30 -15.05 -2.54
N ARG A 44 11.22 -14.93 -3.86
CA ARG A 44 10.73 -13.72 -4.53
C ARG A 44 9.26 -13.92 -4.91
N PHE A 45 8.46 -12.96 -4.54
CA PHE A 45 7.05 -12.91 -4.90
C PHE A 45 6.84 -11.91 -6.03
N THR A 46 6.00 -12.25 -6.98
CA THR A 46 5.49 -11.35 -8.01
C THR A 46 3.97 -11.47 -8.08
N ILE A 47 3.31 -10.45 -8.57
CA ILE A 47 1.86 -10.35 -8.56
C ILE A 47 1.33 -9.84 -9.91
N GLU A 48 0.18 -10.37 -10.31
CA GLU A 48 -0.58 -9.93 -11.48
C GLU A 48 -2.04 -9.75 -11.09
N GLY A 49 -2.71 -8.79 -11.73
CA GLY A 49 -4.14 -8.52 -11.50
C GLY A 49 -4.42 -7.37 -10.56
N GLU A 50 -5.58 -7.41 -9.90
CA GLU A 50 -6.14 -6.33 -9.09
C GLU A 50 -5.66 -6.35 -7.63
N GLY A 51 -4.34 -6.40 -7.45
CA GLY A 51 -3.69 -6.39 -6.14
C GLY A 51 -2.28 -5.85 -6.21
N ARG A 52 -1.69 -5.59 -5.05
CA ARG A 52 -0.30 -5.19 -4.91
C ARG A 52 0.36 -5.89 -3.73
N ILE A 53 1.66 -6.11 -3.82
CA ILE A 53 2.48 -6.59 -2.71
C ILE A 53 2.82 -5.42 -1.81
N ILE A 54 2.61 -5.59 -0.50
CA ILE A 54 3.05 -4.62 0.51
C ILE A 54 4.45 -5.02 0.98
N GLY A 55 5.39 -4.09 0.85
CA GLY A 55 6.79 -4.29 1.22
C GLY A 55 7.69 -4.70 0.05
N ASP A 56 8.91 -4.25 0.12
CA ASP A 56 9.93 -4.42 -0.91
C ASP A 56 11.27 -4.90 -0.33
N GLU A 57 12.32 -4.82 -1.12
CA GLU A 57 13.67 -5.20 -0.73
C GLU A 57 14.25 -4.32 0.38
N SER A 58 13.84 -3.07 0.48
CA SER A 58 14.36 -2.13 1.46
C SER A 58 14.08 -2.54 2.92
N ILE A 59 12.95 -3.22 3.13
CA ILE A 59 12.57 -3.77 4.44
C ILE A 59 12.71 -5.30 4.51
N LEU A 60 13.38 -5.92 3.54
CA LEU A 60 13.58 -7.36 3.42
C LEU A 60 12.25 -8.16 3.37
N ALA A 61 11.20 -7.53 2.84
CA ALA A 61 9.89 -8.16 2.72
C ALA A 61 9.73 -8.95 1.42
N ASN A 62 10.41 -8.54 0.36
CA ASN A 62 10.38 -9.22 -0.93
C ASN A 62 11.62 -8.87 -1.78
N PRO A 63 12.55 -9.77 -2.04
CA PRO A 63 12.54 -11.20 -1.67
C PRO A 63 12.71 -11.43 -0.17
N ARG A 64 12.17 -12.55 0.32
CA ARG A 64 12.20 -12.89 1.74
C ARG A 64 12.83 -14.27 1.97
N THR A 65 13.72 -14.36 2.94
CA THR A 65 14.26 -15.62 3.39
C THR A 65 13.23 -16.38 4.20
N VAL A 66 13.08 -17.68 3.93
CA VAL A 66 12.17 -18.52 4.70
C VAL A 66 12.68 -18.71 6.12
N GLU A 67 11.77 -18.65 7.08
CA GLU A 67 12.00 -18.94 8.48
C GLU A 67 11.11 -20.12 8.88
N TRP A 68 11.70 -21.16 9.45
CA TRP A 68 11.00 -22.42 9.75
C TRP A 68 10.31 -23.03 8.53
N GLY A 69 10.88 -22.80 7.33
CA GLY A 69 10.38 -23.32 6.06
C GLY A 69 9.24 -22.53 5.45
N SER A 70 8.91 -21.36 5.98
CA SER A 70 7.83 -20.50 5.48
C SER A 70 8.24 -19.03 5.31
N ALA A 71 7.61 -18.35 4.37
CA ALA A 71 7.78 -16.93 4.11
C ALA A 71 6.41 -16.30 3.82
N PRO A 72 5.94 -15.34 4.62
CA PRO A 72 4.71 -14.63 4.37
C PRO A 72 4.92 -13.46 3.42
N VAL A 73 3.87 -13.10 2.68
CA VAL A 73 3.77 -11.87 1.90
C VAL A 73 2.38 -11.26 2.10
N LEU A 74 2.32 -9.95 2.22
CA LEU A 74 1.08 -9.20 2.35
C LEU A 74 0.60 -8.75 0.97
N ILE A 75 -0.64 -9.09 0.64
CA ILE A 75 -1.29 -8.72 -0.61
C ILE A 75 -2.46 -7.79 -0.29
N GLN A 76 -2.41 -6.58 -0.81
CA GLN A 76 -3.46 -5.58 -0.66
C GLN A 76 -4.31 -5.55 -1.92
N ALA A 77 -5.64 -5.54 -1.76
CA ALA A 77 -6.56 -5.35 -2.86
C ALA A 77 -6.54 -3.91 -3.38
N THR A 78 -6.84 -3.74 -4.67
CA THR A 78 -7.19 -2.45 -5.26
C THR A 78 -8.67 -2.14 -5.01
N ASP A 79 -9.14 -0.99 -5.49
CA ASP A 79 -10.56 -0.61 -5.47
C ASP A 79 -11.41 -1.32 -6.52
N LYS A 80 -10.78 -2.11 -7.40
CA LYS A 80 -11.44 -2.91 -8.43
C LYS A 80 -11.49 -4.37 -8.04
N PRO A 81 -12.69 -4.99 -7.99
CA PRO A 81 -12.79 -6.42 -7.74
C PRO A 81 -12.23 -7.21 -8.93
N GLY A 82 -11.60 -8.32 -8.65
CA GLY A 82 -11.05 -9.17 -9.69
C GLY A 82 -10.11 -10.23 -9.18
N LYS A 83 -9.45 -10.88 -10.12
CA LYS A 83 -8.47 -11.93 -9.86
C LYS A 83 -7.11 -11.34 -9.54
N ILE A 84 -6.44 -11.96 -8.59
CA ILE A 84 -5.08 -11.64 -8.17
C ILE A 84 -4.29 -12.94 -8.23
N THR A 85 -3.26 -12.98 -9.05
CA THR A 85 -2.38 -14.14 -9.16
C THR A 85 -1.02 -13.80 -8.55
N ILE A 86 -0.62 -14.59 -7.57
CA ILE A 86 0.65 -14.46 -6.85
C ILE A 86 1.55 -15.60 -7.32
N HIS A 87 2.77 -15.26 -7.71
CA HIS A 87 3.81 -16.22 -8.06
C HIS A 87 4.91 -16.17 -7.01
N ALA A 88 5.40 -17.32 -6.62
CA ALA A 88 6.54 -17.46 -5.72
C ALA A 88 7.61 -18.33 -6.38
N GLN A 89 8.81 -17.81 -6.42
CA GLN A 89 9.98 -18.50 -6.98
C GLN A 89 11.19 -18.30 -6.10
N SER A 90 12.18 -19.19 -6.21
CA SER A 90 13.46 -18.97 -5.56
C SER A 90 14.15 -17.75 -6.16
N ALA A 91 14.67 -16.87 -5.31
CA ALA A 91 15.44 -15.70 -5.76
C ALA A 91 16.77 -16.09 -6.41
N PHE A 92 17.24 -17.31 -6.14
CA PHE A 92 18.46 -17.86 -6.72
C PHE A 92 18.13 -19.11 -7.54
N SER A 93 18.60 -19.14 -8.78
CA SER A 93 18.49 -20.31 -9.64
C SER A 93 19.59 -21.33 -9.33
N GLY A 94 19.24 -22.60 -9.36
CA GLY A 94 20.18 -23.68 -9.16
C GLY A 94 19.51 -25.05 -9.27
N VAL A 95 20.29 -26.09 -9.35
CA VAL A 95 19.80 -27.49 -9.49
C VAL A 95 18.92 -27.91 -8.28
N TYR A 96 19.16 -27.31 -7.14
CA TYR A 96 18.40 -27.57 -5.89
C TYR A 96 17.34 -26.53 -5.56
N ALA A 97 17.13 -25.58 -6.47
CA ALA A 97 16.08 -24.58 -6.26
C ALA A 97 14.71 -25.27 -6.19
N PRO A 98 13.84 -24.87 -5.26
CA PRO A 98 12.48 -25.39 -5.18
C PRO A 98 11.69 -25.01 -6.44
N THR A 99 10.78 -25.90 -6.84
CA THR A 99 9.87 -25.62 -7.96
C THR A 99 8.95 -24.45 -7.59
N GLU A 100 8.82 -23.50 -8.50
CA GLU A 100 7.93 -22.34 -8.36
C GLU A 100 6.46 -22.72 -8.16
N ALA A 101 5.70 -21.83 -7.58
CA ALA A 101 4.28 -22.00 -7.37
C ALA A 101 3.51 -20.71 -7.68
N SER A 102 2.23 -20.88 -8.03
CA SER A 102 1.30 -19.79 -8.22
C SER A 102 0.01 -20.04 -7.48
N LEU A 103 -0.62 -18.98 -7.00
CA LEU A 103 -1.90 -18.98 -6.33
C LEU A 103 -2.77 -17.86 -6.90
N THR A 104 -4.00 -18.17 -7.25
CA THR A 104 -4.98 -17.17 -7.67
C THR A 104 -6.04 -17.01 -6.60
N ILE A 105 -6.28 -15.80 -6.18
CA ILE A 105 -7.35 -15.39 -5.26
C ILE A 105 -8.27 -14.38 -5.94
N GLU A 106 -9.47 -14.20 -5.43
CA GLU A 106 -10.42 -13.24 -5.94
C GLU A 106 -10.82 -12.26 -4.84
N SER A 107 -10.86 -10.98 -5.18
CA SER A 107 -11.44 -9.95 -4.33
C SER A 107 -12.89 -9.70 -4.72
N VAL A 108 -13.74 -9.46 -3.72
CA VAL A 108 -15.16 -9.15 -3.90
C VAL A 108 -15.39 -7.65 -3.91
N PRO A 109 -16.44 -7.17 -4.61
CA PRO A 109 -16.79 -5.75 -4.58
C PRO A 109 -17.04 -5.25 -3.16
N ALA A 110 -16.56 -4.04 -2.86
CA ALA A 110 -16.86 -3.34 -1.62
C ALA A 110 -18.13 -2.51 -1.79
N GLU A 111 -19.06 -2.65 -0.86
CA GLU A 111 -20.17 -1.70 -0.71
C GLU A 111 -19.68 -0.53 0.16
N LEU A 112 -19.08 0.46 -0.49
CA LEU A 112 -18.69 1.68 0.20
C LEU A 112 -19.92 2.58 0.36
N PRO A 113 -20.23 3.06 1.57
CA PRO A 113 -21.26 4.07 1.74
C PRO A 113 -20.83 5.32 0.95
N LYS A 114 -21.70 5.84 0.11
CA LYS A 114 -21.48 7.11 -0.58
C LYS A 114 -21.44 8.22 0.45
N CYS A 115 -20.24 8.69 0.77
CA CYS A 115 -20.04 9.80 1.71
C CYS A 115 -20.43 11.16 1.13
N TYR A 116 -20.71 11.22 -0.18
CA TYR A 116 -21.06 12.46 -0.89
C TYR A 116 -22.39 12.27 -1.60
N THR A 117 -23.33 13.13 -1.33
CA THR A 117 -24.44 13.39 -2.26
C THR A 117 -23.83 13.99 -3.53
N ASP A 118 -24.31 13.57 -4.69
CA ASP A 118 -23.93 14.14 -5.98
C ASP A 118 -24.19 15.66 -5.96
N CYS A 119 -23.22 16.43 -5.48
CA CYS A 119 -23.22 17.86 -5.71
C CYS A 119 -22.88 18.06 -7.18
N PRO A 120 -23.74 18.74 -7.96
CA PRO A 120 -23.40 19.07 -9.35
C PRO A 120 -22.08 19.81 -9.35
N SER A 121 -21.13 19.32 -10.15
CA SER A 121 -19.76 19.84 -10.22
C SER A 121 -19.65 21.34 -10.56
N GLU A 122 -20.73 21.93 -11.05
CA GLU A 122 -20.81 23.36 -11.37
C GLU A 122 -20.95 24.29 -10.15
N SER A 123 -21.40 23.79 -8.99
CA SER A 123 -21.56 24.64 -7.79
C SER A 123 -20.28 24.77 -6.96
N VAL A 124 -19.35 23.83 -7.07
CA VAL A 124 -18.12 23.83 -6.26
C VAL A 124 -17.06 24.76 -6.84
N HIS A 125 -16.99 24.89 -8.17
CA HIS A 125 -16.02 25.79 -8.81
C HIS A 125 -16.32 27.29 -8.63
N ARG A 126 -17.60 27.67 -8.43
CA ARG A 126 -17.97 29.08 -8.24
C ARG A 126 -17.74 29.61 -6.84
N THR A 127 -17.77 28.74 -5.83
CA THR A 127 -17.63 29.16 -4.43
C THR A 127 -16.16 29.32 -4.00
N THR A 128 -15.25 28.57 -4.62
CA THR A 128 -13.82 28.63 -4.28
C THR A 128 -13.10 29.81 -4.93
N GLU A 129 -13.47 30.17 -6.16
CA GLU A 129 -12.86 31.32 -6.83
C GLU A 129 -13.35 32.66 -6.27
N THR A 130 -14.62 32.75 -5.85
CA THR A 130 -15.16 33.99 -5.29
C THR A 130 -14.66 34.25 -3.87
N SER A 131 -14.36 33.23 -3.09
CA SER A 131 -13.84 33.43 -1.73
C SER A 131 -12.34 33.75 -1.69
N ILE A 132 -11.55 33.24 -2.65
CA ILE A 132 -10.11 33.52 -2.72
C ILE A 132 -9.85 34.90 -3.34
N SER A 133 -10.63 35.32 -4.34
CA SER A 133 -10.50 36.66 -4.91
C SER A 133 -10.99 37.78 -3.99
N SER A 134 -11.98 37.49 -3.12
CA SER A 134 -12.47 38.48 -2.14
C SER A 134 -11.55 38.63 -0.92
N ILE A 135 -10.79 37.60 -0.56
CA ILE A 135 -9.83 37.68 0.55
C ILE A 135 -8.54 38.41 0.10
N SER A 136 -8.14 38.30 -1.14
CA SER A 136 -6.93 38.96 -1.65
C SER A 136 -7.11 40.47 -1.94
N THR A 137 -8.36 40.95 -2.04
CA THR A 137 -8.66 42.35 -2.44
C THR A 137 -9.01 43.27 -1.25
N GLN A 138 -9.12 42.75 -0.03
CA GLN A 138 -9.57 43.54 1.13
C GLN A 138 -8.52 43.81 2.22
N MET A 139 -7.26 43.43 2.00
CA MET A 139 -6.21 43.97 2.84
C MET A 139 -5.84 45.36 2.31
N THR A 140 -6.23 46.37 3.06
CA THR A 140 -5.85 47.73 2.75
C THR A 140 -4.32 47.89 2.91
N GLU A 141 -3.76 48.83 2.16
CA GLU A 141 -2.32 49.15 2.22
C GLU A 141 -1.86 49.44 3.65
N GLU A 142 -2.73 49.99 4.46
CA GLU A 142 -2.51 50.29 5.89
C GLU A 142 -2.39 48.99 6.75
N GLU A 143 -3.13 47.96 6.46
CA GLU A 143 -3.02 46.68 7.16
C GLU A 143 -1.73 45.94 6.80
N ARG A 144 -1.28 46.02 5.56
CA ARG A 144 0.01 45.49 5.14
C ARG A 144 1.19 46.21 5.83
N GLN A 145 1.11 47.52 5.96
CA GLN A 145 2.16 48.29 6.65
C GLN A 145 2.20 47.94 8.13
N ARG A 146 1.06 47.80 8.81
CA ARG A 146 1.02 47.38 10.22
C ARG A 146 1.62 46.00 10.44
N THR A 147 1.31 45.05 9.57
CA THR A 147 1.88 43.69 9.67
C THR A 147 3.40 43.69 9.43
N LEU A 148 3.89 44.49 8.50
CA LEU A 148 5.31 44.64 8.24
C LEU A 148 6.06 45.33 9.42
N GLU A 149 5.45 46.33 10.02
CA GLU A 149 6.02 46.97 11.21
C GLU A 149 6.09 46.06 12.42
N GLU A 150 5.06 45.23 12.59
CA GLU A 150 4.98 44.24 13.68
C GLU A 150 6.01 43.11 13.51
N VAL A 151 6.21 42.62 12.29
CA VAL A 151 7.24 41.62 11.96
C VAL A 151 8.64 42.20 12.15
N ASN A 152 8.86 43.45 11.72
CA ASN A 152 10.15 44.12 11.92
C ASN A 152 10.44 44.39 13.41
N ARG A 153 9.45 44.72 14.20
CA ARG A 153 9.58 44.90 15.65
C ARG A 153 9.98 43.60 16.35
N GLN A 154 9.36 42.49 15.97
CA GLN A 154 9.69 41.15 16.49
C GLN A 154 11.11 40.72 16.10
N GLN A 155 11.59 41.05 14.88
CA GLN A 155 12.94 40.75 14.45
C GLN A 155 13.99 41.59 15.17
N MET A 156 13.68 42.82 15.56
CA MET A 156 14.60 43.66 16.34
C MET A 156 14.73 43.18 17.80
N ASP A 157 13.65 42.65 18.40
CA ASP A 157 13.73 42.11 19.77
C ASP A 157 14.55 40.82 19.86
N PHE A 158 14.64 40.04 18.77
CA PHE A 158 15.51 38.86 18.70
C PHE A 158 16.97 39.15 18.29
N GLY A 159 17.29 40.36 17.84
CA GLY A 159 18.62 40.74 17.34
C GLY A 159 19.54 41.37 18.38
N ILE A 160 19.09 41.53 19.63
CA ILE A 160 19.86 42.17 20.73
C ILE A 160 20.18 41.09 21.76
N GLN A 161 21.12 40.19 21.43
CA GLN A 161 21.87 39.38 22.40
C GLN A 161 23.33 39.30 21.95
#